data_57f71c6a0c43ba10a47345a499023bc4
#
_entry.id   57f71c6a0c43ba10a47345a499023bc4
#
_cell.length_a   1.000
_cell.length_b   1.000
_cell.length_c   1.000
_cell.angle_alpha   90.00
_cell.angle_beta   90.00
_cell.angle_gamma   90.00
#
_symmetry.space_group_name_H-M   'P 1'
#
loop_
_entity.id
_entity.type
_entity.pdbx_description
1 polymer ?
#
loop_
_entity_poly.entity_id
_entity_poly.type
_entity_poly.pdbx_seq_one_letter_code
_entity_poly.pdbx_strand_id
1 'polypeptide(L)'
;SAVGCWNWLDIRSLTPAPPPLAEGSWMPSRFMWWWQASRVLHDYAPWHTPANPAEWEVIDEFPAFSFILGDMHPHLLSLPFALLALALALNLFFSPQRTQRTQRFSPDSLILLILSSICLGGMGFLNTWDLPVYFAVFAAALLLSVGLENWKTALLPSILLLASCIFLYLPFWLGLRSQAAGILPNLFNPTRMPQFLVMFGPLLFPIIVWTVGQAQERKIRGENVSFWTLAIAVGLLFLLLLAVLVHPQGRFYLTALRSGGPIPGLENVPDAPRLIATRLAARFLSPWTALFLTALLVSASLLLIEGGNGKAGGKGKSVPCDLPPASWEYGRGMPRPYPRPPTFVLSLVAVGAALTLAVEFFYLRDHFGTRMNTVFKFYFQAWTMWGIAAAYALARFLARGPRWAAWVGLALVALGLVYPALAIPTRAREYGGPPTLDGAAHLRSLYGPDIAAIDWLNAHVQGTPVILEAPGDRYRAYIYEGRVSAFTGLPTLLGWGGHEHQWRGNYDEPARREPDIATLFTTPDPDQALPILRRYGIKYIYVGLLEVSRYPPEGLAKFARIGQVVYDAGGVKIFRIP
;
A
#
# COMPACT_ATOMS: atom_id res chain seq x y z
N SER A 1 -12.18 27.01 -18.87
CA SER A 1 -10.75 26.87 -19.19
C SER A 1 -10.20 25.61 -18.54
N ALA A 2 -9.20 24.98 -19.12
CA ALA A 2 -8.55 23.79 -18.53
C ALA A 2 -8.04 24.08 -17.10
N VAL A 3 -7.53 25.29 -16.85
CA VAL A 3 -7.10 25.77 -15.53
C VAL A 3 -8.25 25.75 -14.51
N GLY A 4 -9.48 26.09 -14.92
CA GLY A 4 -10.64 26.05 -14.04
C GLY A 4 -11.02 24.61 -13.63
N CYS A 5 -10.86 23.64 -14.53
CA CYS A 5 -11.10 22.23 -14.25
C CYS A 5 -10.07 21.66 -13.26
N TRP A 6 -8.80 21.95 -13.45
CA TRP A 6 -7.72 21.52 -12.54
C TRP A 6 -7.88 22.12 -11.14
N ASN A 7 -8.21 23.42 -11.07
CA ASN A 7 -8.50 24.07 -9.79
C ASN A 7 -9.73 23.48 -9.09
N TRP A 8 -10.76 23.10 -9.87
CA TRP A 8 -11.95 22.47 -9.31
C TRP A 8 -11.66 21.05 -8.77
N LEU A 9 -10.83 20.29 -9.49
CA LEU A 9 -10.35 18.97 -9.04
C LEU A 9 -9.35 19.09 -7.89
N ASP A 10 -8.81 20.29 -7.65
CA ASP A 10 -7.74 20.54 -6.68
C ASP A 10 -6.50 19.68 -6.94
N ILE A 11 -6.24 19.40 -8.20
CA ILE A 11 -5.03 18.71 -8.64
C ILE A 11 -3.93 19.76 -8.74
N ARG A 12 -3.19 19.92 -7.67
CA ARG A 12 -2.01 20.77 -7.59
C ARG A 12 -0.78 19.89 -7.44
N SER A 13 0.28 20.26 -8.11
CA SER A 13 1.57 19.61 -7.93
C SER A 13 2.16 20.00 -6.57
N LEU A 14 2.41 19.04 -5.69
CA LEU A 14 3.22 19.25 -4.48
C LEU A 14 4.71 19.44 -4.80
N THR A 15 5.12 19.03 -5.99
CA THR A 15 6.46 19.29 -6.52
C THR A 15 6.49 20.66 -7.19
N PRO A 16 7.65 21.34 -7.25
CA PRO A 16 7.78 22.50 -8.09
C PRO A 16 7.26 22.15 -9.48
N ALA A 17 6.44 23.05 -10.06
CA ALA A 17 5.73 22.84 -11.32
C ALA A 17 6.61 22.03 -12.28
N PRO A 18 6.12 20.93 -12.83
CA PRO A 18 6.92 20.16 -13.77
C PRO A 18 7.44 21.13 -14.84
N PRO A 19 8.68 20.99 -15.28
CA PRO A 19 9.22 21.86 -16.30
C PRO A 19 8.21 21.94 -17.44
N PRO A 20 7.92 23.13 -17.97
CA PRO A 20 6.98 23.30 -19.06
C PRO A 20 7.34 22.29 -20.15
N LEU A 21 6.33 21.74 -20.81
CA LEU A 21 6.55 20.93 -22.00
C LEU A 21 7.50 21.73 -22.90
N ALA A 22 8.56 21.10 -23.37
CA ALA A 22 9.47 21.75 -24.31
C ALA A 22 8.63 22.37 -25.44
N GLU A 23 8.92 23.60 -25.85
CA GLU A 23 8.16 24.31 -26.86
C GLU A 23 7.92 23.41 -28.08
N GLY A 24 6.65 23.21 -28.44
CA GLY A 24 6.23 22.31 -29.51
C GLY A 24 6.09 20.85 -29.16
N SER A 25 6.37 20.41 -27.93
CA SER A 25 6.15 19.02 -27.49
C SER A 25 4.78 18.86 -26.85
N TRP A 26 3.98 17.90 -27.37
CA TRP A 26 2.70 17.51 -26.79
C TRP A 26 2.85 16.42 -25.68
N MET A 27 4.04 15.84 -25.54
CA MET A 27 4.33 14.76 -24.62
C MET A 27 5.42 15.16 -23.62
N PRO A 28 5.22 14.88 -22.32
CA PRO A 28 6.22 15.17 -21.30
C PRO A 28 7.55 14.45 -21.57
N SER A 29 8.65 15.15 -21.38
CA SER A 29 10.01 14.61 -21.60
C SER A 29 10.54 13.82 -20.40
N ARG A 30 9.96 14.03 -19.20
CA ARG A 30 10.41 13.42 -17.95
C ARG A 30 9.30 12.67 -17.25
N PHE A 31 9.64 11.52 -16.66
CA PHE A 31 8.70 10.69 -15.90
C PHE A 31 8.14 11.41 -14.66
N MET A 32 8.86 12.33 -14.06
CA MET A 32 8.37 13.15 -12.94
C MET A 32 7.08 13.92 -13.24
N TRP A 33 6.78 14.20 -14.51
CA TRP A 33 5.49 14.77 -14.88
C TRP A 33 4.34 13.79 -14.64
N TRP A 34 4.59 12.49 -14.90
CA TRP A 34 3.63 11.40 -14.71
C TRP A 34 3.44 11.01 -13.24
N TRP A 35 4.34 11.49 -12.36
CA TRP A 35 4.26 11.27 -10.92
C TRP A 35 2.96 11.78 -10.33
N GLN A 36 2.40 12.85 -10.87
CA GLN A 36 1.14 13.47 -10.46
C GLN A 36 -0.06 12.52 -10.55
N ALA A 37 -0.01 11.50 -11.39
CA ALA A 37 -1.08 10.51 -11.52
C ALA A 37 -1.27 9.66 -10.26
N SER A 38 -0.27 9.61 -9.38
CA SER A 38 -0.32 8.90 -8.09
C SER A 38 -0.41 9.86 -6.90
N ARG A 39 -0.77 11.10 -7.14
CA ARG A 39 -0.92 12.19 -6.16
C ARG A 39 -2.15 13.03 -6.50
N VAL A 40 -3.28 12.34 -6.79
CA VAL A 40 -4.56 12.98 -7.12
C VAL A 40 -5.30 13.42 -5.86
N LEU A 41 -5.14 12.67 -4.77
CA LEU A 41 -5.70 13.02 -3.48
C LEU A 41 -4.81 14.03 -2.76
N HIS A 42 -5.46 15.00 -2.11
CA HIS A 42 -4.78 16.00 -1.29
C HIS A 42 -5.36 16.04 0.10
N ASP A 43 -4.49 15.98 1.08
CA ASP A 43 -4.79 16.20 2.49
C ASP A 43 -4.14 17.50 2.96
N TYR A 44 -4.73 18.09 3.96
CA TYR A 44 -4.27 19.37 4.49
C TYR A 44 -4.21 19.33 6.01
N ALA A 45 -3.20 19.98 6.56
CA ALA A 45 -3.18 20.23 8.00
C ALA A 45 -4.41 21.06 8.43
N PRO A 46 -4.90 20.88 9.65
CA PRO A 46 -6.07 21.65 10.14
C PRO A 46 -5.90 23.17 10.08
N TRP A 47 -4.66 23.64 10.07
CA TRP A 47 -4.28 25.06 10.00
C TRP A 47 -3.87 25.54 8.61
N HIS A 48 -4.05 24.72 7.58
CA HIS A 48 -3.75 25.08 6.20
C HIS A 48 -4.58 26.30 5.74
N THR A 49 -3.90 27.25 5.10
CA THR A 49 -4.52 28.37 4.39
C THR A 49 -3.80 28.60 3.04
N PRO A 50 -4.44 29.28 2.07
CA PRO A 50 -3.75 29.63 0.82
C PRO A 50 -2.49 30.49 1.03
N ALA A 51 -2.48 31.32 2.09
CA ALA A 51 -1.33 32.16 2.43
C ALA A 51 -0.23 31.40 3.19
N ASN A 52 -0.59 30.31 3.89
CA ASN A 52 0.34 29.43 4.59
C ASN A 52 -0.01 27.97 4.25
N PRO A 53 0.45 27.48 3.09
CA PRO A 53 0.13 26.13 2.65
C PRO A 53 0.79 25.11 3.56
N ALA A 54 -0.03 24.23 4.14
CA ALA A 54 0.39 23.10 4.95
C ALA A 54 -0.30 21.84 4.41
N GLU A 55 0.19 21.37 3.28
CA GLU A 55 -0.32 20.18 2.60
C GLU A 55 0.40 18.94 3.14
N TRP A 56 -0.35 17.87 3.27
CA TRP A 56 0.16 16.55 3.61
C TRP A 56 0.11 15.66 2.37
N GLU A 57 1.21 15.05 2.05
CA GLU A 57 1.28 14.13 0.93
C GLU A 57 0.33 12.95 1.16
N VAL A 58 -0.42 12.56 0.12
CA VAL A 58 -1.20 11.33 0.05
C VAL A 58 -0.71 10.53 -1.15
N ILE A 59 -0.44 9.26 -0.92
CA ILE A 59 -0.02 8.34 -1.96
C ILE A 59 -1.22 7.54 -2.41
N ASP A 60 -1.64 7.72 -3.65
CA ASP A 60 -2.74 7.00 -4.30
C ASP A 60 -2.25 6.26 -5.56
N GLU A 61 -1.17 5.50 -5.39
CA GLU A 61 -0.59 4.67 -6.44
C GLU A 61 -1.53 3.56 -6.90
N PHE A 62 -1.37 3.20 -8.16
CA PHE A 62 -2.08 2.10 -8.81
C PHE A 62 -1.08 1.20 -9.55
N PRO A 63 -1.42 -0.07 -9.84
CA PRO A 63 -0.45 -1.05 -10.32
C PRO A 63 0.40 -0.60 -11.51
N ALA A 64 -0.20 0.01 -12.54
CA ALA A 64 0.55 0.47 -13.71
C ALA A 64 1.62 1.52 -13.35
N PHE A 65 1.30 2.45 -12.45
CA PHE A 65 2.26 3.46 -11.96
C PHE A 65 3.44 2.79 -11.27
N SER A 66 3.17 1.93 -10.28
CA SER A 66 4.21 1.29 -9.47
C SER A 66 5.13 0.39 -10.32
N PHE A 67 4.58 -0.33 -11.33
CA PHE A 67 5.38 -1.12 -12.27
C PHE A 67 6.26 -0.24 -13.18
N ILE A 68 5.74 0.88 -13.70
CA ILE A 68 6.51 1.81 -14.54
C ILE A 68 7.60 2.51 -13.73
N LEU A 69 7.31 2.83 -12.48
CA LEU A 69 8.28 3.39 -11.55
C LEU A 69 9.45 2.41 -11.31
N GLY A 70 9.22 1.11 -11.40
CA GLY A 70 10.16 0.07 -11.01
C GLY A 70 10.23 -0.09 -9.49
N ASP A 71 9.10 0.14 -8.83
CA ASP A 71 9.01 0.10 -7.38
C ASP A 71 9.23 -1.32 -6.83
N MET A 72 10.05 -1.43 -5.79
CA MET A 72 10.35 -2.69 -5.09
C MET A 72 9.67 -2.77 -3.72
N HIS A 73 8.66 -1.92 -3.46
CA HIS A 73 7.94 -1.93 -2.19
C HIS A 73 7.11 -3.21 -2.01
N PRO A 74 6.86 -3.62 -0.76
CA PRO A 74 6.15 -4.85 -0.42
C PRO A 74 4.79 -5.01 -1.10
N HIS A 75 4.02 -3.94 -1.28
CA HIS A 75 2.70 -3.99 -1.91
C HIS A 75 2.74 -4.41 -3.39
N LEU A 76 3.80 -4.04 -4.13
CA LEU A 76 3.97 -4.45 -5.51
C LEU A 76 4.50 -5.89 -5.59
N LEU A 77 5.48 -6.23 -4.74
CA LEU A 77 6.03 -7.58 -4.66
C LEU A 77 4.98 -8.61 -4.23
N SER A 78 4.01 -8.21 -3.41
CA SER A 78 2.92 -9.08 -2.96
C SER A 78 1.79 -9.25 -3.99
N LEU A 79 1.69 -8.40 -5.02
CA LEU A 79 0.58 -8.41 -5.98
C LEU A 79 0.37 -9.75 -6.70
N PRO A 80 1.40 -10.48 -7.18
CA PRO A 80 1.21 -11.83 -7.75
C PRO A 80 0.61 -12.81 -6.75
N PHE A 81 1.02 -12.73 -5.49
CA PHE A 81 0.49 -13.58 -4.41
C PHE A 81 -0.93 -13.15 -4.01
N ALA A 82 -1.26 -11.86 -4.10
CA ALA A 82 -2.61 -11.35 -3.94
C ALA A 82 -3.56 -11.95 -4.99
N LEU A 83 -3.15 -12.00 -6.25
CA LEU A 83 -3.93 -12.63 -7.32
C LEU A 83 -4.05 -14.15 -7.11
N LEU A 84 -2.99 -14.82 -6.64
CA LEU A 84 -3.02 -16.22 -6.27
C LEU A 84 -3.99 -16.45 -5.08
N ALA A 85 -3.96 -15.60 -4.07
CA ALA A 85 -4.88 -15.66 -2.94
C ALA A 85 -6.35 -15.55 -3.40
N LEU A 86 -6.66 -14.60 -4.30
CA LEU A 86 -8.00 -14.47 -4.88
C LEU A 86 -8.41 -15.71 -5.67
N ALA A 87 -7.49 -16.32 -6.42
CA ALA A 87 -7.76 -17.57 -7.15
C ALA A 87 -8.01 -18.75 -6.20
N LEU A 88 -7.23 -18.87 -5.12
CA LEU A 88 -7.43 -19.89 -4.08
C LEU A 88 -8.75 -19.68 -3.33
N ALA A 89 -9.10 -18.43 -2.98
CA ALA A 89 -10.38 -18.11 -2.37
C ALA A 89 -11.57 -18.44 -3.30
N LEU A 90 -11.43 -18.14 -4.59
CA LEU A 90 -12.43 -18.53 -5.60
C LEU A 90 -12.56 -20.06 -5.71
N ASN A 91 -11.44 -20.79 -5.71
CA ASN A 91 -11.45 -22.26 -5.70
C ASN A 91 -12.17 -22.78 -4.45
N LEU A 92 -11.83 -22.22 -3.29
CA LEU A 92 -12.47 -22.57 -2.02
C LEU A 92 -13.99 -22.30 -2.04
N PHE A 93 -14.40 -21.19 -2.65
CA PHE A 93 -15.81 -20.85 -2.81
C PHE A 93 -16.61 -21.90 -3.61
N PHE A 94 -15.99 -22.55 -4.60
CA PHE A 94 -16.62 -23.61 -5.39
C PHE A 94 -16.41 -25.04 -4.83
N SER A 95 -15.48 -25.26 -3.92
CA SER A 95 -15.03 -26.59 -3.46
C SER A 95 -15.94 -27.32 -2.43
N PRO A 96 -16.70 -26.65 -1.54
CA PRO A 96 -17.39 -27.32 -0.43
C PRO A 96 -18.41 -28.36 -0.86
N GLN A 97 -18.91 -28.30 -2.07
CA GLN A 97 -19.91 -29.24 -2.59
C GLN A 97 -19.33 -30.64 -2.89
N ARG A 98 -18.02 -30.75 -3.11
CA ARG A 98 -17.34 -32.05 -3.27
C ARG A 98 -17.22 -32.77 -1.93
N THR A 99 -16.98 -32.04 -0.83
CA THR A 99 -16.70 -32.60 0.50
C THR A 99 -17.98 -33.05 1.21
N GLN A 100 -19.13 -32.41 0.98
CA GLN A 100 -20.42 -32.81 1.58
C GLN A 100 -20.93 -34.19 1.13
N ARG A 101 -20.47 -34.69 -0.03
CA ARG A 101 -20.82 -36.02 -0.54
C ARG A 101 -20.09 -37.16 0.16
N THR A 102 -18.93 -36.92 0.78
CA THR A 102 -18.08 -38.00 1.31
C THR A 102 -17.89 -37.98 2.81
N GLN A 103 -18.40 -37.00 3.55
CA GLN A 103 -18.25 -36.84 5.03
C GLN A 103 -16.80 -37.00 5.56
N ARG A 104 -15.79 -37.00 4.70
CA ARG A 104 -14.38 -37.16 5.06
C ARG A 104 -13.57 -35.97 4.51
N PHE A 105 -12.57 -35.55 5.28
CA PHE A 105 -11.52 -34.66 4.78
C PHE A 105 -10.88 -35.32 3.54
N SER A 106 -11.14 -34.76 2.38
CA SER A 106 -10.47 -35.24 1.17
C SER A 106 -9.02 -34.74 1.14
N PRO A 107 -8.08 -35.50 0.55
CA PRO A 107 -6.72 -35.02 0.33
C PRO A 107 -6.68 -33.64 -0.36
N ASP A 108 -7.59 -33.40 -1.31
CA ASP A 108 -7.71 -32.13 -2.05
C ASP A 108 -8.04 -30.95 -1.10
N SER A 109 -8.89 -31.18 -0.09
CA SER A 109 -9.23 -30.14 0.89
C SER A 109 -8.05 -29.80 1.79
N LEU A 110 -7.25 -30.78 2.15
CA LEU A 110 -6.03 -30.59 2.93
C LEU A 110 -4.96 -29.84 2.11
N ILE A 111 -4.76 -30.22 0.86
CA ILE A 111 -3.84 -29.53 -0.05
C ILE A 111 -4.25 -28.07 -0.22
N LEU A 112 -5.53 -27.80 -0.44
CA LEU A 112 -6.04 -26.45 -0.58
C LEU A 112 -5.84 -25.61 0.70
N LEU A 113 -6.06 -26.21 1.88
CA LEU A 113 -5.79 -25.55 3.16
C LEU A 113 -4.29 -25.22 3.31
N ILE A 114 -3.40 -26.17 3.02
CA ILE A 114 -1.95 -25.95 3.10
C ILE A 114 -1.51 -24.86 2.14
N LEU A 115 -1.91 -24.92 0.87
CA LEU A 115 -1.55 -23.91 -0.13
C LEU A 115 -2.09 -22.53 0.25
N SER A 116 -3.33 -22.47 0.74
CA SER A 116 -3.93 -21.22 1.21
C SER A 116 -3.19 -20.65 2.42
N SER A 117 -2.78 -21.51 3.36
CA SER A 117 -2.02 -21.11 4.55
C SER A 117 -0.62 -20.61 4.21
N ILE A 118 0.06 -21.28 3.27
CA ILE A 118 1.38 -20.82 2.78
C ILE A 118 1.24 -19.48 2.05
N CYS A 119 0.25 -19.35 1.18
CA CYS A 119 0.05 -18.12 0.40
C CYS A 119 -0.30 -16.93 1.31
N LEU A 120 -1.32 -17.07 2.15
CA LEU A 120 -1.77 -15.99 3.05
C LEU A 120 -0.72 -15.66 4.12
N GLY A 121 -0.10 -16.66 4.74
CA GLY A 121 0.95 -16.44 5.72
C GLY A 121 2.17 -15.78 5.08
N GLY A 122 2.54 -16.20 3.86
CA GLY A 122 3.59 -15.56 3.05
C GLY A 122 3.28 -14.12 2.69
N MET A 123 2.01 -13.79 2.39
CA MET A 123 1.60 -12.40 2.20
C MET A 123 1.78 -11.57 3.48
N GLY A 124 1.46 -12.13 4.65
CA GLY A 124 1.74 -11.46 5.93
C GLY A 124 3.22 -11.19 6.15
N PHE A 125 4.10 -12.08 5.68
CA PHE A 125 5.55 -11.89 5.68
C PHE A 125 6.02 -10.85 4.66
N LEU A 126 5.47 -10.86 3.43
CA LEU A 126 5.82 -9.91 2.36
C LEU A 126 5.28 -8.51 2.64
N ASN A 127 4.00 -8.41 2.98
CA ASN A 127 3.30 -7.17 3.29
C ASN A 127 2.25 -7.43 4.37
N THR A 128 2.57 -7.12 5.61
CA THR A 128 1.71 -7.41 6.77
C THR A 128 0.28 -6.87 6.63
N TRP A 129 0.11 -5.77 5.88
CA TRP A 129 -1.19 -5.16 5.62
C TRP A 129 -2.12 -6.02 4.75
N ASP A 130 -1.57 -6.92 3.95
CA ASP A 130 -2.35 -7.73 3.03
C ASP A 130 -3.06 -8.90 3.73
N LEU A 131 -2.42 -9.48 4.76
CA LEU A 131 -2.97 -10.64 5.46
C LEU A 131 -4.42 -10.42 5.95
N PRO A 132 -4.76 -9.38 6.71
CA PRO A 132 -6.14 -9.21 7.18
C PRO A 132 -7.13 -8.99 6.03
N VAL A 133 -6.72 -8.30 4.97
CA VAL A 133 -7.57 -8.00 3.81
C VAL A 133 -7.92 -9.29 3.05
N TYR A 134 -6.91 -10.06 2.66
CA TYR A 134 -7.13 -11.29 1.90
C TYR A 134 -7.70 -12.42 2.77
N PHE A 135 -7.39 -12.44 4.06
CA PHE A 135 -8.08 -13.33 5.00
C PHE A 135 -9.59 -13.03 5.06
N ALA A 136 -9.99 -11.77 5.06
CA ALA A 136 -11.41 -11.40 5.01
C ALA A 136 -12.08 -11.91 3.73
N VAL A 137 -11.38 -11.88 2.57
CA VAL A 137 -11.90 -12.47 1.31
C VAL A 137 -12.06 -13.98 1.43
N PHE A 138 -11.10 -14.68 2.04
CA PHE A 138 -11.20 -16.13 2.28
C PHE A 138 -12.34 -16.47 3.24
N ALA A 139 -12.47 -15.75 4.34
CA ALA A 139 -13.57 -15.95 5.29
C ALA A 139 -14.93 -15.69 4.64
N ALA A 140 -15.04 -14.65 3.80
CA ALA A 140 -16.23 -14.39 3.01
C ALA A 140 -16.50 -15.52 2.01
N ALA A 141 -15.49 -16.02 1.30
CA ALA A 141 -15.63 -17.14 0.38
C ALA A 141 -16.12 -18.41 1.08
N LEU A 142 -15.56 -18.74 2.25
CA LEU A 142 -16.02 -19.86 3.09
C LEU A 142 -17.46 -19.67 3.53
N LEU A 143 -17.79 -18.50 4.08
CA LEU A 143 -19.14 -18.19 4.55
C LEU A 143 -20.18 -18.28 3.43
N LEU A 144 -19.88 -17.67 2.30
CA LEU A 144 -20.78 -17.68 1.14
C LEU A 144 -20.93 -19.05 0.51
N SER A 145 -19.90 -19.91 0.62
CA SER A 145 -19.95 -21.29 0.10
C SER A 145 -20.88 -22.20 0.89
N VAL A 146 -20.97 -22.00 2.23
CA VAL A 146 -21.87 -22.77 3.11
C VAL A 146 -23.24 -22.11 3.30
N GLY A 147 -23.37 -20.82 2.91
CA GLY A 147 -24.55 -20.00 3.11
C GLY A 147 -24.54 -19.24 4.44
N LEU A 148 -25.05 -18.01 4.42
CA LEU A 148 -25.02 -17.08 5.56
C LEU A 148 -25.71 -17.63 6.81
N GLU A 149 -26.77 -18.42 6.65
CA GLU A 149 -27.49 -19.09 7.73
C GLU A 149 -26.63 -20.14 8.46
N ASN A 150 -25.62 -20.70 7.78
CA ASN A 150 -24.72 -21.71 8.31
C ASN A 150 -23.35 -21.12 8.72
N TRP A 151 -23.31 -19.85 9.12
CA TRP A 151 -22.06 -19.13 9.42
C TRP A 151 -21.15 -19.86 10.45
N LYS A 152 -21.76 -20.63 11.38
CA LYS A 152 -21.02 -21.41 12.37
C LYS A 152 -20.12 -22.49 11.75
N THR A 153 -20.56 -23.06 10.61
CA THR A 153 -19.77 -24.06 9.86
C THR A 153 -18.57 -23.42 9.14
N ALA A 154 -18.60 -22.15 8.79
CA ALA A 154 -17.48 -21.44 8.23
C ALA A 154 -16.45 -20.97 9.28
N LEU A 155 -16.88 -20.85 10.54
CA LEU A 155 -16.06 -20.25 11.60
C LEU A 155 -14.80 -21.09 11.90
N LEU A 156 -14.97 -22.40 12.17
CA LEU A 156 -13.84 -23.27 12.50
C LEU A 156 -12.81 -23.36 11.37
N PRO A 157 -13.17 -23.60 10.09
CA PRO A 157 -12.21 -23.56 8.99
C PRO A 157 -11.49 -22.22 8.86
N SER A 158 -12.18 -21.10 9.07
CA SER A 158 -11.56 -19.77 9.04
C SER A 158 -10.53 -19.58 10.16
N ILE A 159 -10.86 -20.04 11.39
CA ILE A 159 -9.93 -19.98 12.52
C ILE A 159 -8.71 -20.88 12.26
N LEU A 160 -8.93 -22.10 11.76
CA LEU A 160 -7.84 -23.03 11.42
C LEU A 160 -6.93 -22.46 10.33
N LEU A 161 -7.50 -21.83 9.30
CA LEU A 161 -6.74 -21.17 8.24
C LEU A 161 -5.85 -20.07 8.83
N LEU A 162 -6.42 -19.16 9.64
CA LEU A 162 -5.66 -18.08 10.26
C LEU A 162 -4.57 -18.60 11.20
N ALA A 163 -4.91 -19.58 12.04
CA ALA A 163 -3.95 -20.20 12.95
C ALA A 163 -2.79 -20.86 12.18
N SER A 164 -3.09 -21.54 11.08
CA SER A 164 -2.07 -22.17 10.22
C SER A 164 -1.18 -21.11 9.54
N CYS A 165 -1.76 -19.98 9.07
CA CYS A 165 -0.98 -18.86 8.52
C CYS A 165 0.01 -18.30 9.54
N ILE A 166 -0.44 -18.10 10.79
CA ILE A 166 0.42 -17.57 11.85
C ILE A 166 1.48 -18.62 12.24
N PHE A 167 1.09 -19.88 12.40
CA PHE A 167 1.98 -20.96 12.82
C PHE A 167 3.12 -21.21 11.83
N LEU A 168 2.83 -21.25 10.53
CA LEU A 168 3.84 -21.48 9.49
C LEU A 168 4.90 -20.37 9.44
N TYR A 169 4.55 -19.15 9.83
CA TYR A 169 5.45 -18.00 9.85
C TYR A 169 5.74 -17.51 11.27
N LEU A 170 5.64 -18.40 12.26
CA LEU A 170 5.83 -18.05 13.68
C LEU A 170 7.17 -17.32 13.97
N PRO A 171 8.33 -17.74 13.40
CA PRO A 171 9.58 -17.02 13.65
C PRO A 171 9.52 -15.53 13.22
N PHE A 172 8.83 -15.25 12.12
CA PHE A 172 8.61 -13.87 11.67
C PHE A 172 7.73 -13.09 12.67
N TRP A 173 6.60 -13.68 13.09
CA TRP A 173 5.67 -13.01 14.00
C TRP A 173 6.29 -12.72 15.37
N LEU A 174 7.13 -13.61 15.88
CA LEU A 174 7.86 -13.41 17.15
C LEU A 174 8.92 -12.31 17.06
N GLY A 175 9.51 -12.10 15.87
CA GLY A 175 10.51 -11.06 15.62
C GLY A 175 9.92 -9.72 15.14
N LEU A 176 8.65 -9.69 14.72
CA LEU A 176 8.03 -8.51 14.15
C LEU A 176 7.86 -7.39 15.16
N ARG A 177 8.46 -6.23 14.84
CA ARG A 177 8.17 -4.97 15.52
C ARG A 177 7.30 -4.13 14.59
N SER A 178 6.03 -3.99 14.96
CA SER A 178 5.09 -3.19 14.17
C SER A 178 5.37 -1.70 14.33
N GLN A 179 5.34 -0.98 13.21
CA GLN A 179 5.38 0.49 13.20
C GLN A 179 3.99 1.10 13.48
N ALA A 180 2.93 0.29 13.41
CA ALA A 180 1.57 0.76 13.69
C ALA A 180 1.40 0.99 15.20
N ALA A 181 1.10 2.24 15.56
CA ALA A 181 0.98 2.70 16.93
C ALA A 181 -0.49 2.99 17.34
N GLY A 182 -1.45 2.32 16.70
CA GLY A 182 -2.87 2.47 16.98
C GLY A 182 -3.71 2.97 15.81
N ILE A 183 -4.99 3.24 16.08
CA ILE A 183 -5.96 3.73 15.10
C ILE A 183 -6.30 5.18 15.45
N LEU A 184 -6.22 6.06 14.48
CA LEU A 184 -6.56 7.47 14.60
C LEU A 184 -7.84 7.79 13.84
N PRO A 185 -8.69 8.70 14.34
CA PRO A 185 -9.85 9.20 13.59
C PRO A 185 -9.40 10.18 12.50
N ASN A 186 -9.96 10.05 11.29
CA ASN A 186 -9.80 11.03 10.23
C ASN A 186 -10.79 12.19 10.43
N LEU A 187 -10.35 13.25 11.08
CA LEU A 187 -11.21 14.37 11.49
C LEU A 187 -11.35 15.46 10.42
N PHE A 188 -10.35 15.65 9.55
CA PHE A 188 -10.22 16.87 8.76
C PHE A 188 -10.23 16.66 7.24
N ASN A 189 -9.87 15.47 6.76
CA ASN A 189 -9.59 15.22 5.34
C ASN A 189 -10.55 14.20 4.74
N PRO A 190 -11.83 14.57 4.41
CA PRO A 190 -12.68 13.72 3.59
C PRO A 190 -12.12 13.67 2.17
N THR A 191 -12.10 12.50 1.58
CA THR A 191 -11.72 12.38 0.17
C THR A 191 -12.77 13.06 -0.72
N ARG A 192 -12.33 13.95 -1.61
CA ARG A 192 -13.23 14.65 -2.54
C ARG A 192 -13.71 13.69 -3.62
N MET A 193 -15.01 13.65 -3.86
CA MET A 193 -15.62 12.75 -4.84
C MET A 193 -15.01 12.84 -6.25
N PRO A 194 -14.70 14.03 -6.81
CA PRO A 194 -14.05 14.12 -8.11
C PRO A 194 -12.68 13.44 -8.14
N GLN A 195 -11.85 13.62 -7.11
CA GLN A 195 -10.53 12.98 -7.00
C GLN A 195 -10.68 11.46 -6.90
N PHE A 196 -11.62 10.98 -6.09
CA PHE A 196 -11.93 9.56 -5.98
C PHE A 196 -12.36 8.94 -7.33
N LEU A 197 -13.18 9.66 -8.10
CA LEU A 197 -13.62 9.21 -9.43
C LEU A 197 -12.50 9.28 -10.49
N VAL A 198 -11.55 10.19 -10.38
CA VAL A 198 -10.35 10.18 -11.24
C VAL A 198 -9.58 8.88 -11.02
N MET A 199 -9.40 8.48 -9.77
CA MET A 199 -8.66 7.27 -9.42
C MET A 199 -9.40 5.98 -9.78
N PHE A 200 -10.68 5.89 -9.46
CA PHE A 200 -11.45 4.64 -9.54
C PHE A 200 -12.56 4.64 -10.60
N GLY A 201 -12.88 5.76 -11.23
CA GLY A 201 -14.03 5.89 -12.13
C GLY A 201 -14.10 4.85 -13.23
N PRO A 202 -13.00 4.55 -13.96
CA PRO A 202 -13.00 3.52 -14.99
C PRO A 202 -13.39 2.12 -14.48
N LEU A 203 -13.06 1.80 -13.23
CA LEU A 203 -13.40 0.53 -12.59
C LEU A 203 -14.82 0.56 -12.00
N LEU A 204 -15.20 1.68 -11.39
CA LEU A 204 -16.48 1.81 -10.71
C LEU A 204 -17.66 1.88 -11.67
N PHE A 205 -17.53 2.48 -12.83
CA PHE A 205 -18.61 2.57 -13.79
C PHE A 205 -19.23 1.20 -14.15
N PRO A 206 -18.47 0.21 -14.64
CA PRO A 206 -19.04 -1.09 -14.94
C PRO A 206 -19.55 -1.82 -13.69
N ILE A 207 -18.89 -1.66 -12.54
CA ILE A 207 -19.34 -2.25 -11.27
C ILE A 207 -20.71 -1.70 -10.87
N ILE A 208 -20.90 -0.37 -10.91
CA ILE A 208 -22.15 0.27 -10.51
C ILE A 208 -23.29 -0.17 -11.43
N VAL A 209 -23.10 -0.07 -12.76
CA VAL A 209 -24.11 -0.47 -13.73
C VAL A 209 -24.50 -1.94 -13.54
N TRP A 210 -23.53 -2.82 -13.32
CA TRP A 210 -23.79 -4.23 -13.07
C TRP A 210 -24.51 -4.47 -11.74
N THR A 211 -24.09 -3.81 -10.66
CA THR A 211 -24.70 -3.93 -9.32
C THR A 211 -26.14 -3.44 -9.34
N VAL A 212 -26.42 -2.31 -10.01
CA VAL A 212 -27.77 -1.79 -10.19
C VAL A 212 -28.63 -2.77 -10.99
N GLY A 213 -28.12 -3.33 -12.09
CA GLY A 213 -28.80 -4.36 -12.86
C GLY A 213 -29.14 -5.59 -12.01
N GLN A 214 -28.19 -6.06 -11.20
CA GLN A 214 -28.44 -7.18 -10.28
C GLN A 214 -29.49 -6.84 -9.20
N ALA A 215 -29.51 -5.59 -8.70
CA ALA A 215 -30.50 -5.13 -7.74
C ALA A 215 -31.92 -5.09 -8.35
N GLN A 216 -32.04 -4.65 -9.60
CA GLN A 216 -33.29 -4.63 -10.34
C GLN A 216 -33.79 -6.06 -10.61
N GLU A 217 -32.94 -6.96 -11.09
CA GLU A 217 -33.29 -8.38 -11.33
C GLU A 217 -33.78 -9.07 -10.07
N ARG A 218 -33.18 -8.77 -8.91
CA ARG A 218 -33.57 -9.35 -7.61
C ARG A 218 -34.63 -8.55 -6.87
N LYS A 219 -35.16 -7.48 -7.46
CA LYS A 219 -36.20 -6.61 -6.90
C LYS A 219 -35.83 -6.02 -5.53
N ILE A 220 -34.54 -5.69 -5.33
CA ILE A 220 -34.10 -4.96 -4.13
C ILE A 220 -34.76 -3.58 -4.18
N ARG A 221 -35.49 -3.23 -3.13
CA ARG A 221 -36.11 -1.91 -3.02
C ARG A 221 -35.08 -0.85 -2.78
N GLY A 222 -35.09 0.22 -3.57
CA GLY A 222 -34.20 1.38 -3.39
C GLY A 222 -34.35 2.01 -2.00
N GLU A 223 -35.52 1.96 -1.40
CA GLU A 223 -35.80 2.40 -0.04
C GLU A 223 -34.92 1.68 1.00
N ASN A 224 -34.75 0.36 0.86
CA ASN A 224 -33.89 -0.42 1.74
C ASN A 224 -32.41 0.01 1.58
N VAL A 225 -31.95 0.23 0.35
CA VAL A 225 -30.59 0.72 0.10
C VAL A 225 -30.40 2.09 0.74
N SER A 226 -31.34 3.01 0.52
CA SER A 226 -31.28 4.37 1.09
C SER A 226 -31.33 4.36 2.61
N PHE A 227 -32.23 3.56 3.20
CA PHE A 227 -32.37 3.43 4.65
C PHE A 227 -31.06 2.92 5.29
N TRP A 228 -30.52 1.80 4.81
CA TRP A 228 -29.31 1.22 5.38
C TRP A 228 -28.08 2.09 5.11
N THR A 229 -28.01 2.75 3.96
CA THR A 229 -26.95 3.72 3.66
C THR A 229 -26.94 4.85 4.68
N LEU A 230 -28.13 5.45 4.92
CA LEU A 230 -28.24 6.53 5.88
C LEU A 230 -27.96 6.04 7.32
N ALA A 231 -28.51 4.89 7.70
CA ALA A 231 -28.29 4.32 9.03
C ALA A 231 -26.81 4.04 9.32
N ILE A 232 -26.10 3.43 8.37
CA ILE A 232 -24.67 3.13 8.51
C ILE A 232 -23.86 4.44 8.48
N ALA A 233 -24.15 5.36 7.57
CA ALA A 233 -23.45 6.64 7.51
C ALA A 233 -23.60 7.45 8.81
N VAL A 234 -24.80 7.50 9.37
CA VAL A 234 -25.07 8.13 10.67
C VAL A 234 -24.33 7.40 11.79
N GLY A 235 -24.34 6.06 11.78
CA GLY A 235 -23.59 5.24 12.75
C GLY A 235 -22.08 5.50 12.69
N LEU A 236 -21.50 5.54 11.49
CA LEU A 236 -20.07 5.87 11.31
C LEU A 236 -19.74 7.29 11.75
N LEU A 237 -20.62 8.24 11.47
CA LEU A 237 -20.49 9.61 11.94
C LEU A 237 -20.57 9.68 13.47
N PHE A 238 -21.49 8.96 14.09
CA PHE A 238 -21.57 8.86 15.54
C PHE A 238 -20.31 8.24 16.15
N LEU A 239 -19.77 7.18 15.56
CA LEU A 239 -18.50 6.58 15.98
C LEU A 239 -17.33 7.56 15.83
N LEU A 240 -17.30 8.35 14.77
CA LEU A 240 -16.30 9.41 14.59
C LEU A 240 -16.41 10.48 15.68
N LEU A 241 -17.63 10.94 15.99
CA LEU A 241 -17.88 11.90 17.07
C LEU A 241 -17.48 11.33 18.43
N LEU A 242 -17.81 10.07 18.70
CA LEU A 242 -17.39 9.38 19.91
C LEU A 242 -15.85 9.29 20.00
N ALA A 243 -15.19 8.98 18.88
CA ALA A 243 -13.72 8.95 18.81
C ALA A 243 -13.12 10.34 19.11
N VAL A 244 -13.75 11.44 18.65
CA VAL A 244 -13.33 12.81 19.01
C VAL A 244 -13.40 13.06 20.52
N LEU A 245 -14.41 12.52 21.20
CA LEU A 245 -14.60 12.69 22.64
C LEU A 245 -13.64 11.84 23.48
N VAL A 246 -13.35 10.61 23.02
CA VAL A 246 -12.62 9.61 23.82
C VAL A 246 -11.12 9.57 23.47
N HIS A 247 -10.78 9.72 22.18
CA HIS A 247 -9.39 9.61 21.74
C HIS A 247 -8.55 10.83 22.14
N PRO A 248 -7.28 10.65 22.59
CA PRO A 248 -6.42 11.77 23.02
C PRO A 248 -6.27 12.88 21.99
N GLN A 249 -6.14 12.55 20.70
CA GLN A 249 -6.04 13.52 19.61
C GLN A 249 -7.33 14.34 19.47
N GLY A 250 -8.50 13.70 19.53
CA GLY A 250 -9.78 14.40 19.47
C GLY A 250 -9.96 15.35 20.66
N ARG A 251 -9.63 14.88 21.87
CA ARG A 251 -9.66 15.71 23.08
C ARG A 251 -8.70 16.90 23.00
N PHE A 252 -7.52 16.70 22.43
CA PHE A 252 -6.58 17.79 22.18
C PHE A 252 -7.23 18.91 21.35
N TYR A 253 -7.84 18.59 20.21
CA TYR A 253 -8.52 19.58 19.38
C TYR A 253 -9.73 20.22 20.07
N LEU A 254 -10.52 19.44 20.81
CA LEU A 254 -11.65 20.00 21.58
C LEU A 254 -11.19 20.98 22.67
N THR A 255 -10.12 20.66 23.37
CA THR A 255 -9.55 21.54 24.39
C THR A 255 -9.02 22.81 23.72
N ALA A 256 -8.32 22.68 22.61
CA ALA A 256 -7.81 23.81 21.84
C ALA A 256 -8.93 24.76 21.37
N LEU A 257 -10.04 24.20 20.89
CA LEU A 257 -11.22 24.97 20.47
C LEU A 257 -11.92 25.69 21.66
N ARG A 258 -11.94 25.08 22.85
CA ARG A 258 -12.56 25.65 24.04
C ARG A 258 -11.71 26.75 24.68
N SER A 259 -10.40 26.59 24.68
CA SER A 259 -9.49 27.54 25.32
C SER A 259 -9.40 28.89 24.60
N GLY A 260 -9.66 28.91 23.28
CA GLY A 260 -9.50 30.11 22.45
C GLY A 260 -8.09 30.72 22.44
N GLY A 261 -7.15 30.04 23.13
CA GLY A 261 -5.76 30.48 23.28
C GLY A 261 -4.81 29.83 22.28
N PRO A 262 -3.52 30.14 22.35
CA PRO A 262 -2.50 29.52 21.52
C PRO A 262 -2.48 28.00 21.75
N ILE A 263 -2.45 27.24 20.66
CA ILE A 263 -2.43 25.78 20.71
C ILE A 263 -0.96 25.34 20.79
N PRO A 264 -0.58 24.47 21.73
CA PRO A 264 0.79 23.97 21.83
C PRO A 264 1.28 23.38 20.48
N GLY A 265 2.40 23.87 19.98
CA GLY A 265 2.95 23.50 18.67
C GLY A 265 2.38 24.28 17.47
N LEU A 266 1.44 25.21 17.71
CA LEU A 266 0.83 26.05 16.68
C LEU A 266 0.85 27.54 17.08
N GLU A 267 1.77 27.93 17.94
CA GLU A 267 1.90 29.28 18.47
C GLU A 267 2.10 30.34 17.35
N ASN A 268 2.70 29.90 16.26
CA ASN A 268 2.97 30.75 15.09
C ASN A 268 1.86 30.74 14.04
N VAL A 269 0.73 30.07 14.31
CA VAL A 269 -0.40 30.00 13.37
C VAL A 269 -1.49 30.97 13.83
N PRO A 270 -1.69 32.10 13.13
CA PRO A 270 -2.77 33.02 13.46
C PRO A 270 -4.13 32.32 13.36
N ASP A 271 -5.01 32.58 14.31
CA ASP A 271 -6.39 32.06 14.34
C ASP A 271 -6.52 30.53 14.26
N ALA A 272 -5.53 29.75 14.75
CA ALA A 272 -5.55 28.29 14.70
C ALA A 272 -6.89 27.66 15.19
N PRO A 273 -7.52 28.10 16.29
CA PRO A 273 -8.81 27.54 16.70
C PRO A 273 -9.92 27.73 15.66
N ARG A 274 -9.99 28.89 15.02
CA ARG A 274 -10.97 29.18 13.97
C ARG A 274 -10.74 28.34 12.73
N LEU A 275 -9.47 28.15 12.33
CA LEU A 275 -9.11 27.30 11.19
C LEU A 275 -9.49 25.84 11.44
N ILE A 276 -9.19 25.31 12.63
CA ILE A 276 -9.57 23.94 13.03
C ILE A 276 -11.10 23.78 13.01
N ALA A 277 -11.85 24.74 13.57
CA ALA A 277 -13.31 24.69 13.56
C ALA A 277 -13.87 24.69 12.12
N THR A 278 -13.32 25.54 11.25
CA THR A 278 -13.74 25.63 9.85
C THR A 278 -13.47 24.32 9.09
N ARG A 279 -12.32 23.68 9.34
CA ARG A 279 -11.97 22.39 8.72
C ARG A 279 -12.85 21.26 9.23
N LEU A 280 -13.15 21.21 10.52
CA LEU A 280 -14.13 20.26 11.07
C LEU A 280 -15.51 20.47 10.44
N ALA A 281 -15.99 21.71 10.31
CA ALA A 281 -17.25 21.98 9.62
C ALA A 281 -17.23 21.51 8.16
N ALA A 282 -16.16 21.80 7.43
CA ALA A 282 -16.00 21.37 6.04
C ALA A 282 -16.04 19.84 5.90
N ARG A 283 -15.51 19.08 6.87
CA ARG A 283 -15.58 17.62 6.92
C ARG A 283 -17.04 17.11 6.87
N PHE A 284 -17.93 17.77 7.62
CA PHE A 284 -19.35 17.39 7.67
C PHE A 284 -20.14 17.87 6.43
N LEU A 285 -19.67 18.92 5.76
CA LEU A 285 -20.30 19.45 4.55
C LEU A 285 -19.87 18.70 3.27
N SER A 286 -18.90 17.80 3.36
CA SER A 286 -18.42 16.99 2.22
C SER A 286 -18.58 15.48 2.45
N PRO A 287 -19.81 14.97 2.62
CA PRO A 287 -20.05 13.54 2.91
C PRO A 287 -20.09 12.64 1.67
N TRP A 288 -19.95 13.19 0.47
CA TRP A 288 -20.34 12.54 -0.78
C TRP A 288 -19.61 11.23 -1.05
N THR A 289 -18.30 11.18 -0.86
CA THR A 289 -17.50 9.95 -1.07
C THR A 289 -17.89 8.88 -0.05
N ALA A 290 -18.03 9.25 1.23
CA ALA A 290 -18.45 8.33 2.27
C ALA A 290 -19.89 7.79 2.02
N LEU A 291 -20.83 8.63 1.63
CA LEU A 291 -22.21 8.21 1.29
C LEU A 291 -22.21 7.28 0.07
N PHE A 292 -21.48 7.61 -0.97
CA PHE A 292 -21.34 6.78 -2.17
C PHE A 292 -20.78 5.39 -1.84
N LEU A 293 -19.67 5.35 -1.09
CA LEU A 293 -19.03 4.09 -0.69
C LEU A 293 -19.93 3.25 0.22
N THR A 294 -20.65 3.91 1.13
CA THR A 294 -21.64 3.24 1.98
C THR A 294 -22.76 2.66 1.14
N ALA A 295 -23.27 3.40 0.15
CA ALA A 295 -24.33 2.92 -0.74
C ALA A 295 -23.86 1.71 -1.58
N LEU A 296 -22.63 1.75 -2.08
CA LEU A 296 -22.04 0.63 -2.81
C LEU A 296 -21.88 -0.61 -1.92
N LEU A 297 -21.35 -0.43 -0.70
CA LEU A 297 -21.21 -1.49 0.29
C LEU A 297 -22.55 -2.12 0.67
N VAL A 298 -23.56 -1.29 0.95
CA VAL A 298 -24.93 -1.73 1.28
C VAL A 298 -25.55 -2.49 0.11
N SER A 299 -25.43 -1.96 -1.11
CA SER A 299 -25.99 -2.61 -2.30
C SER A 299 -25.37 -3.98 -2.53
N ALA A 300 -24.03 -4.09 -2.44
CA ALA A 300 -23.34 -5.37 -2.56
C ALA A 300 -23.75 -6.34 -1.43
N SER A 301 -23.85 -5.86 -0.18
CA SER A 301 -24.22 -6.67 0.99
C SER A 301 -25.67 -7.19 0.89
N LEU A 302 -26.63 -6.36 0.49
CA LEU A 302 -28.03 -6.79 0.29
C LEU A 302 -28.11 -7.85 -0.80
N LEU A 303 -27.36 -7.66 -1.91
CA LEU A 303 -27.30 -8.65 -2.98
C LEU A 303 -26.66 -9.97 -2.51
N LEU A 304 -25.68 -9.93 -1.62
CA LEU A 304 -25.09 -11.12 -1.01
C LEU A 304 -26.09 -11.85 -0.10
N ILE A 305 -26.81 -11.11 0.73
CA ILE A 305 -27.81 -11.67 1.67
C ILE A 305 -28.94 -12.35 0.91
N GLU A 306 -29.52 -11.69 -0.10
CA GLU A 306 -30.61 -12.26 -0.90
C GLU A 306 -30.13 -13.42 -1.78
N GLY A 307 -28.88 -13.35 -2.27
CA GLY A 307 -28.26 -14.45 -3.01
C GLY A 307 -28.00 -15.70 -2.16
N GLY A 308 -27.74 -15.52 -0.85
CA GLY A 308 -27.52 -16.59 0.12
C GLY A 308 -28.81 -17.22 0.64
N ASN A 309 -29.88 -16.43 0.76
CA ASN A 309 -31.18 -16.88 1.28
C ASN A 309 -32.06 -17.55 0.22
N GLY A 310 -31.53 -18.16 -0.82
CA GLY A 310 -32.25 -18.79 -1.90
C GLY A 310 -33.39 -19.71 -1.46
N LYS A 311 -34.47 -19.11 -0.93
CA LYS A 311 -35.79 -19.75 -0.96
C LYS A 311 -36.17 -19.90 -2.42
N ALA A 312 -36.02 -21.10 -2.93
CA ALA A 312 -36.58 -21.56 -4.19
C ALA A 312 -38.14 -21.51 -4.10
N GLY A 313 -38.66 -20.31 -4.04
CA GLY A 313 -40.09 -20.00 -3.97
C GLY A 313 -40.54 -19.10 -5.13
N GLY A 314 -40.22 -19.49 -6.32
CA GLY A 314 -40.74 -18.89 -7.56
C GLY A 314 -40.34 -19.74 -8.73
N LYS A 315 -41.30 -20.24 -9.46
CA LYS A 315 -41.16 -20.89 -10.78
C LYS A 315 -40.62 -19.87 -11.82
N GLY A 316 -39.48 -19.23 -11.49
CA GLY A 316 -38.70 -18.43 -12.43
C GLY A 316 -37.74 -19.35 -13.18
N LYS A 317 -37.87 -19.40 -14.50
CA LYS A 317 -37.02 -20.12 -15.43
C LYS A 317 -35.55 -19.91 -15.01
N SER A 318 -34.88 -20.99 -14.67
CA SER A 318 -33.40 -21.02 -14.49
C SER A 318 -32.80 -20.41 -15.75
N VAL A 319 -32.19 -19.22 -15.61
CA VAL A 319 -31.39 -18.65 -16.68
C VAL A 319 -30.16 -19.56 -16.79
N PRO A 320 -29.94 -20.26 -17.91
CA PRO A 320 -28.80 -21.12 -18.10
C PRO A 320 -27.52 -20.30 -17.97
N CYS A 321 -26.57 -20.82 -17.23
CA CYS A 321 -25.22 -20.26 -17.20
C CYS A 321 -24.48 -20.81 -18.43
N ASP A 322 -24.73 -20.23 -19.61
CA ASP A 322 -24.07 -20.59 -20.85
C ASP A 322 -22.81 -19.73 -21.05
N LEU A 323 -21.84 -19.91 -20.19
CA LEU A 323 -20.45 -19.92 -20.66
C LEU A 323 -20.27 -21.24 -21.41
N PRO A 324 -19.63 -21.27 -22.60
CA PRO A 324 -19.39 -22.51 -23.30
C PRO A 324 -18.72 -23.47 -22.32
N PRO A 325 -19.18 -24.72 -22.19
CA PRO A 325 -18.57 -25.66 -21.30
C PRO A 325 -17.11 -25.86 -21.73
N ALA A 326 -16.16 -25.40 -20.92
CA ALA A 326 -14.94 -26.16 -20.82
C ALA A 326 -15.41 -27.56 -20.45
N SER A 327 -15.17 -28.52 -21.27
CA SER A 327 -15.69 -29.88 -21.33
C SER A 327 -15.57 -30.67 -20.02
N TRP A 328 -16.37 -30.30 -19.03
CA TRP A 328 -16.54 -31.03 -17.78
C TRP A 328 -17.97 -31.58 -17.79
N GLU A 329 -18.11 -32.87 -18.04
CA GLU A 329 -19.37 -33.59 -17.99
C GLU A 329 -20.01 -33.42 -16.61
N TYR A 330 -21.05 -32.59 -16.55
CA TYR A 330 -21.93 -32.47 -15.39
C TYR A 330 -22.93 -33.62 -15.39
N GLY A 331 -22.72 -34.57 -14.46
CA GLY A 331 -23.67 -35.66 -14.21
C GLY A 331 -25.05 -35.10 -13.86
N ARG A 332 -26.07 -35.52 -14.58
CA ARG A 332 -27.49 -35.24 -14.34
C ARG A 332 -27.87 -35.75 -12.93
N GLY A 333 -28.33 -34.86 -12.07
CA GLY A 333 -28.96 -35.26 -10.80
C GLY A 333 -28.57 -34.44 -9.55
N MET A 334 -28.25 -33.17 -9.63
CA MET A 334 -27.95 -32.35 -8.46
C MET A 334 -29.04 -31.35 -8.08
N PRO A 335 -29.59 -31.40 -6.85
CA PRO A 335 -30.71 -30.55 -6.39
C PRO A 335 -30.30 -29.30 -5.63
N ARG A 336 -29.10 -28.73 -5.78
CA ARG A 336 -28.77 -27.41 -5.20
C ARG A 336 -28.10 -26.49 -6.21
N PRO A 337 -28.48 -25.20 -6.28
CA PRO A 337 -27.80 -24.24 -7.16
C PRO A 337 -26.36 -24.06 -6.67
N TYR A 338 -25.38 -24.26 -7.56
CA TYR A 338 -23.99 -23.87 -7.34
C TYR A 338 -23.90 -22.42 -6.89
N PRO A 339 -22.97 -22.10 -5.97
CA PRO A 339 -22.65 -20.71 -5.67
C PRO A 339 -22.34 -20.01 -6.99
N ARG A 340 -23.08 -18.93 -7.27
CA ARG A 340 -23.00 -18.26 -8.56
C ARG A 340 -21.77 -17.36 -8.59
N PRO A 341 -20.96 -17.34 -9.66
CA PRO A 341 -19.83 -16.41 -9.82
C PRO A 341 -20.13 -14.96 -9.41
N PRO A 342 -21.32 -14.39 -9.70
CA PRO A 342 -21.73 -13.08 -9.22
C PRO A 342 -21.57 -12.86 -7.71
N THR A 343 -21.80 -13.89 -6.89
CA THR A 343 -21.74 -13.78 -5.42
C THR A 343 -20.29 -13.54 -4.96
N PHE A 344 -19.30 -14.24 -5.54
CA PHE A 344 -17.91 -14.00 -5.22
C PHE A 344 -17.45 -12.60 -5.68
N VAL A 345 -17.86 -12.17 -6.87
CA VAL A 345 -17.53 -10.83 -7.39
C VAL A 345 -18.14 -9.73 -6.51
N LEU A 346 -19.37 -9.90 -6.03
CA LEU A 346 -20.01 -8.97 -5.08
C LEU A 346 -19.22 -8.88 -3.76
N SER A 347 -18.63 -9.98 -3.29
CA SER A 347 -17.78 -9.92 -2.10
C SER A 347 -16.51 -9.07 -2.33
N LEU A 348 -15.90 -9.14 -3.52
CA LEU A 348 -14.78 -8.27 -3.88
C LEU A 348 -15.20 -6.79 -3.94
N VAL A 349 -16.38 -6.51 -4.49
CA VAL A 349 -16.96 -5.15 -4.49
C VAL A 349 -17.16 -4.64 -3.07
N ALA A 350 -17.73 -5.48 -2.19
CA ALA A 350 -18.00 -5.13 -0.80
C ALA A 350 -16.70 -4.89 0.00
N VAL A 351 -15.69 -5.76 -0.15
CA VAL A 351 -14.41 -5.60 0.54
C VAL A 351 -13.69 -4.34 0.06
N GLY A 352 -13.62 -4.09 -1.24
CA GLY A 352 -13.03 -2.86 -1.78
C GLY A 352 -13.76 -1.60 -1.27
N ALA A 353 -15.09 -1.62 -1.21
CA ALA A 353 -15.88 -0.51 -0.67
C ALA A 353 -15.64 -0.32 0.84
N ALA A 354 -15.51 -1.40 1.60
CA ALA A 354 -15.21 -1.33 3.04
C ALA A 354 -13.81 -0.75 3.29
N LEU A 355 -12.80 -1.15 2.52
CA LEU A 355 -11.43 -0.63 2.64
C LEU A 355 -11.37 0.87 2.35
N THR A 356 -11.96 1.29 1.23
CA THR A 356 -11.96 2.71 0.84
C THR A 356 -12.84 3.57 1.76
N LEU A 357 -13.94 3.02 2.29
CA LEU A 357 -14.79 3.68 3.28
C LEU A 357 -14.07 3.82 4.64
N ALA A 358 -13.29 2.81 5.05
CA ALA A 358 -12.58 2.84 6.33
C ALA A 358 -11.66 4.05 6.44
N VAL A 359 -10.91 4.40 5.39
CA VAL A 359 -9.98 5.54 5.40
C VAL A 359 -10.66 6.90 5.42
N GLU A 360 -11.97 6.95 5.14
CA GLU A 360 -12.76 8.16 5.33
C GLU A 360 -12.98 8.49 6.81
N PHE A 361 -12.93 7.50 7.69
CA PHE A 361 -13.24 7.66 9.11
C PHE A 361 -12.04 7.38 10.01
N PHE A 362 -11.17 6.44 9.65
CA PHE A 362 -10.06 5.99 10.49
C PHE A 362 -8.83 5.70 9.63
N TYR A 363 -7.66 5.85 10.25
CA TYR A 363 -6.41 5.42 9.67
C TYR A 363 -5.46 4.86 10.74
N LEU A 364 -4.50 4.05 10.33
CA LEU A 364 -3.50 3.51 11.23
C LEU A 364 -2.40 4.55 11.47
N ARG A 365 -2.13 4.82 12.75
CA ARG A 365 -1.03 5.68 13.13
C ARG A 365 0.27 4.98 12.83
N ASP A 366 1.09 5.60 12.03
CA ASP A 366 2.45 5.22 11.75
C ASP A 366 3.40 6.41 11.98
N HIS A 367 4.63 6.27 11.50
CA HIS A 367 5.66 7.31 11.60
C HIS A 367 5.25 8.64 10.92
N PHE A 368 4.46 8.58 9.85
CA PHE A 368 4.04 9.80 9.12
C PHE A 368 2.94 10.58 9.85
N GLY A 369 2.21 9.95 10.76
CA GLY A 369 1.16 10.60 11.55
C GLY A 369 -0.06 11.06 10.74
N THR A 370 -0.11 10.74 9.44
CA THR A 370 -1.20 11.07 8.50
C THR A 370 -1.86 9.79 7.97
N ARG A 371 -2.95 9.93 7.21
CA ARG A 371 -3.59 8.76 6.58
C ARG A 371 -2.88 8.27 5.30
N MET A 372 -1.77 8.88 4.89
CA MET A 372 -1.05 8.61 3.65
C MET A 372 -0.85 7.11 3.40
N ASN A 373 -0.22 6.41 4.33
CA ASN A 373 0.05 4.97 4.22
C ASN A 373 -1.21 4.11 4.22
N THR A 374 -2.24 4.49 5.00
CA THR A 374 -3.50 3.74 5.04
C THR A 374 -4.25 3.87 3.72
N VAL A 375 -4.32 5.09 3.16
CA VAL A 375 -4.87 5.32 1.81
C VAL A 375 -4.10 4.48 0.80
N PHE A 376 -2.78 4.62 0.76
CA PHE A 376 -1.92 3.90 -0.17
C PHE A 376 -2.17 2.38 -0.16
N LYS A 377 -2.12 1.77 1.01
CA LYS A 377 -2.27 0.31 1.15
C LYS A 377 -3.69 -0.14 0.81
N PHE A 378 -4.72 0.53 1.32
CA PHE A 378 -6.10 0.11 1.11
C PHE A 378 -6.61 0.40 -0.30
N TYR A 379 -6.21 1.53 -0.89
CA TYR A 379 -6.61 1.86 -2.26
C TYR A 379 -5.98 0.92 -3.29
N PHE A 380 -4.73 0.51 -3.08
CA PHE A 380 -4.07 -0.46 -3.95
C PHE A 380 -4.78 -1.82 -3.95
N GLN A 381 -5.23 -2.29 -2.77
CA GLN A 381 -6.01 -3.52 -2.65
C GLN A 381 -7.41 -3.38 -3.26
N ALA A 382 -8.09 -2.26 -3.00
CA ALA A 382 -9.38 -1.97 -3.61
C ALA A 382 -9.27 -1.91 -5.14
N TRP A 383 -8.20 -1.30 -5.66
CA TRP A 383 -7.93 -1.24 -7.10
C TRP A 383 -7.80 -2.64 -7.72
N THR A 384 -7.06 -3.53 -7.08
CA THR A 384 -6.88 -4.92 -7.51
C THR A 384 -8.23 -5.68 -7.54
N MET A 385 -9.00 -5.61 -6.47
CA MET A 385 -10.30 -6.29 -6.36
C MET A 385 -11.33 -5.73 -7.32
N TRP A 386 -11.43 -4.40 -7.42
CA TRP A 386 -12.35 -3.73 -8.32
C TRP A 386 -11.94 -3.87 -9.78
N GLY A 387 -10.65 -4.01 -10.08
CA GLY A 387 -10.17 -4.37 -11.42
C GLY A 387 -10.76 -5.69 -11.90
N ILE A 388 -10.73 -6.73 -11.05
CA ILE A 388 -11.32 -8.04 -11.34
C ILE A 388 -12.85 -7.94 -11.46
N ALA A 389 -13.49 -7.22 -10.55
CA ALA A 389 -14.95 -7.04 -10.57
C ALA A 389 -15.43 -6.26 -11.80
N ALA A 390 -14.69 -5.22 -12.21
CA ALA A 390 -14.97 -4.44 -13.42
C ALA A 390 -14.80 -5.28 -14.69
N ALA A 391 -13.73 -6.06 -14.77
CA ALA A 391 -13.49 -6.97 -15.89
C ALA A 391 -14.63 -8.01 -16.02
N TYR A 392 -15.08 -8.57 -14.90
CA TYR A 392 -16.24 -9.46 -14.88
C TYR A 392 -17.53 -8.76 -15.37
N ALA A 393 -17.80 -7.55 -14.87
CA ALA A 393 -18.98 -6.78 -15.28
C ALA A 393 -18.95 -6.45 -16.78
N LEU A 394 -17.82 -6.02 -17.32
CA LEU A 394 -17.62 -5.75 -18.74
C LEU A 394 -17.82 -7.02 -19.60
N ALA A 395 -17.25 -8.14 -19.20
CA ALA A 395 -17.46 -9.42 -19.89
C ALA A 395 -18.94 -9.81 -19.90
N ARG A 396 -19.68 -9.56 -18.81
CA ARG A 396 -21.14 -9.80 -18.75
C ARG A 396 -21.89 -8.87 -19.70
N PHE A 397 -21.52 -7.60 -19.80
CA PHE A 397 -22.16 -6.66 -20.72
C PHE A 397 -21.91 -7.03 -22.18
N LEU A 398 -20.70 -7.45 -22.53
CA LEU A 398 -20.37 -7.91 -23.87
C LEU A 398 -21.14 -9.19 -24.25
N ALA A 399 -21.30 -10.12 -23.31
CA ALA A 399 -21.97 -11.38 -23.57
C ALA A 399 -23.50 -11.25 -23.65
N ARG A 400 -24.15 -10.53 -22.71
CA ARG A 400 -25.61 -10.56 -22.53
C ARG A 400 -26.21 -9.29 -21.94
N GLY A 401 -25.40 -8.26 -21.70
CA GLY A 401 -25.85 -7.04 -21.02
C GLY A 401 -26.19 -5.89 -21.98
N PRO A 402 -26.40 -4.70 -21.43
CA PRO A 402 -26.62 -3.51 -22.23
C PRO A 402 -25.33 -3.12 -22.96
N ARG A 403 -25.33 -3.21 -24.30
CA ARG A 403 -24.15 -2.92 -25.14
C ARG A 403 -23.60 -1.53 -24.93
N TRP A 404 -24.45 -0.54 -24.63
CA TRP A 404 -23.99 0.81 -24.33
C TRP A 404 -23.06 0.86 -23.12
N ALA A 405 -23.38 0.11 -22.06
CA ALA A 405 -22.53 0.04 -20.86
C ALA A 405 -21.17 -0.64 -21.14
N ALA A 406 -21.16 -1.65 -22.02
CA ALA A 406 -19.92 -2.24 -22.48
C ALA A 406 -19.04 -1.22 -23.22
N TRP A 407 -19.63 -0.48 -24.18
CA TRP A 407 -18.87 0.51 -24.94
C TRP A 407 -18.37 1.69 -24.09
N VAL A 408 -19.21 2.23 -23.22
CA VAL A 408 -18.78 3.29 -22.29
C VAL A 408 -17.69 2.77 -21.34
N GLY A 409 -17.86 1.58 -20.77
CA GLY A 409 -16.85 0.98 -19.90
C GLY A 409 -15.53 0.74 -20.61
N LEU A 410 -15.55 0.22 -21.84
CA LEU A 410 -14.34 0.04 -22.66
C LEU A 410 -13.68 1.37 -23.01
N ALA A 411 -14.47 2.41 -23.30
CA ALA A 411 -13.95 3.76 -23.56
C ALA A 411 -13.25 4.33 -22.32
N LEU A 412 -13.82 4.14 -21.12
CA LEU A 412 -13.18 4.56 -19.85
C LEU A 412 -11.90 3.79 -19.58
N VAL A 413 -11.88 2.48 -19.84
CA VAL A 413 -10.65 1.66 -19.74
C VAL A 413 -9.60 2.16 -20.75
N ALA A 414 -9.99 2.42 -22.01
CA ALA A 414 -9.09 2.96 -23.02
C ALA A 414 -8.53 4.32 -22.62
N LEU A 415 -9.35 5.19 -22.01
CA LEU A 415 -8.90 6.44 -21.44
C LEU A 415 -7.86 6.25 -20.33
N GLY A 416 -8.09 5.29 -19.42
CA GLY A 416 -7.13 4.94 -18.38
C GLY A 416 -5.81 4.37 -18.93
N LEU A 417 -5.85 3.66 -20.08
CA LEU A 417 -4.65 3.13 -20.74
C LEU A 417 -3.80 4.21 -21.43
N VAL A 418 -4.30 5.43 -21.56
CA VAL A 418 -3.49 6.58 -22.06
C VAL A 418 -2.29 6.81 -21.13
N TYR A 419 -2.49 6.67 -19.81
CA TYR A 419 -1.39 6.82 -18.85
C TYR A 419 -0.21 5.87 -19.16
N PRO A 420 -0.34 4.53 -19.12
CA PRO A 420 0.79 3.64 -19.39
C PRO A 420 1.31 3.78 -20.83
N ALA A 421 0.45 4.05 -21.81
CA ALA A 421 0.86 4.21 -23.20
C ALA A 421 1.82 5.39 -23.41
N LEU A 422 1.70 6.45 -22.62
CA LEU A 422 2.56 7.63 -22.71
C LEU A 422 3.67 7.63 -21.65
N ALA A 423 3.40 7.13 -20.45
CA ALA A 423 4.37 7.09 -19.35
C ALA A 423 5.51 6.09 -19.61
N ILE A 424 5.22 4.91 -20.19
CA ILE A 424 6.24 3.89 -20.51
C ILE A 424 7.32 4.44 -21.46
N PRO A 425 6.99 5.03 -22.64
CA PRO A 425 8.00 5.61 -23.50
C PRO A 425 8.80 6.74 -22.85
N THR A 426 8.14 7.56 -22.02
CA THR A 426 8.82 8.63 -21.29
C THR A 426 9.85 8.05 -20.32
N ARG A 427 9.44 7.06 -19.53
CA ARG A 427 10.32 6.38 -18.58
C ARG A 427 11.48 5.65 -19.27
N ALA A 428 11.18 4.95 -20.37
CA ALA A 428 12.19 4.23 -21.15
C ALA A 428 13.26 5.16 -21.75
N ARG A 429 12.90 6.40 -22.13
CA ARG A 429 13.85 7.39 -22.64
C ARG A 429 14.79 7.93 -21.56
N GLU A 430 14.37 7.92 -20.29
CA GLU A 430 15.24 8.32 -19.18
C GLU A 430 16.33 7.27 -18.89
N TYR A 431 16.15 6.06 -19.36
CA TYR A 431 17.12 4.98 -19.21
C TYR A 431 18.21 5.10 -20.29
N GLY A 432 19.37 5.61 -19.89
CA GLY A 432 20.47 5.89 -20.83
C GLY A 432 21.46 4.74 -21.05
N GLY A 433 21.26 3.58 -20.41
CA GLY A 433 22.17 2.42 -20.47
C GLY A 433 21.69 1.28 -21.36
N PRO A 434 22.54 0.26 -21.60
CA PRO A 434 22.12 -0.96 -22.27
C PRO A 434 21.10 -1.72 -21.41
N PRO A 435 20.13 -2.44 -22.01
CA PRO A 435 19.18 -3.25 -21.25
C PRO A 435 19.90 -4.26 -20.36
N THR A 436 19.55 -4.27 -19.06
CA THR A 436 20.16 -5.15 -18.07
C THR A 436 19.17 -5.51 -16.98
N LEU A 437 19.31 -6.69 -16.37
CA LEU A 437 18.62 -7.10 -15.15
C LEU A 437 19.47 -6.78 -13.88
N ASP A 438 20.68 -6.27 -14.06
CA ASP A 438 21.51 -5.80 -12.94
C ASP A 438 21.06 -4.39 -12.52
N GLY A 439 20.33 -4.31 -11.42
CA GLY A 439 19.88 -3.03 -10.84
C GLY A 439 20.99 -2.09 -10.41
N ALA A 440 22.24 -2.59 -10.21
CA ALA A 440 23.41 -1.81 -9.84
C ALA A 440 24.21 -1.33 -11.07
N ALA A 441 23.84 -1.73 -12.29
CA ALA A 441 24.64 -1.42 -13.49
C ALA A 441 24.87 0.09 -13.71
N HIS A 442 23.87 0.93 -13.41
CA HIS A 442 23.99 2.40 -13.51
C HIS A 442 25.03 2.96 -12.53
N LEU A 443 25.23 2.34 -11.38
CA LEU A 443 26.21 2.79 -10.40
C LEU A 443 27.65 2.54 -10.88
N ARG A 444 27.87 1.49 -11.69
CA ARG A 444 29.21 1.22 -12.27
C ARG A 444 29.68 2.35 -13.19
N SER A 445 28.76 3.00 -13.88
CA SER A 445 29.10 4.17 -14.72
C SER A 445 29.28 5.46 -13.93
N LEU A 446 28.58 5.61 -12.80
CA LEU A 446 28.63 6.82 -11.96
C LEU A 446 29.72 6.74 -10.89
N TYR A 447 29.90 5.57 -10.28
CA TYR A 447 30.73 5.32 -9.10
C TYR A 447 31.60 4.07 -9.28
N GLY A 448 32.19 3.89 -10.47
CA GLY A 448 32.94 2.70 -10.83
C GLY A 448 33.96 2.23 -9.79
N PRO A 449 34.83 3.13 -9.23
CA PRO A 449 35.78 2.77 -8.19
C PRO A 449 35.16 2.21 -6.91
N ASP A 450 34.07 2.83 -6.43
CA ASP A 450 33.37 2.33 -5.24
C ASP A 450 32.72 0.95 -5.50
N ILE A 451 32.11 0.76 -6.68
CA ILE A 451 31.50 -0.53 -7.02
C ILE A 451 32.55 -1.62 -7.16
N ALA A 452 33.71 -1.33 -7.75
CA ALA A 452 34.80 -2.30 -7.83
C ALA A 452 35.31 -2.71 -6.42
N ALA A 453 35.37 -1.77 -5.48
CA ALA A 453 35.73 -2.06 -4.10
C ALA A 453 34.66 -2.85 -3.34
N ILE A 454 33.35 -2.58 -3.61
CA ILE A 454 32.23 -3.34 -3.09
C ILE A 454 32.23 -4.77 -3.65
N ASP A 455 32.48 -4.94 -4.96
CA ASP A 455 32.62 -6.26 -5.57
C ASP A 455 33.79 -7.04 -4.95
N TRP A 456 34.91 -6.35 -4.64
CA TRP A 456 36.02 -6.97 -3.94
C TRP A 456 35.60 -7.45 -2.53
N LEU A 457 34.85 -6.64 -1.76
CA LEU A 457 34.35 -7.04 -0.45
C LEU A 457 33.44 -8.29 -0.57
N ASN A 458 32.54 -8.30 -1.53
CA ASN A 458 31.65 -9.43 -1.78
C ASN A 458 32.39 -10.72 -2.12
N ALA A 459 33.54 -10.61 -2.80
CA ALA A 459 34.35 -11.76 -3.19
C ALA A 459 35.30 -12.27 -2.09
N HIS A 460 35.77 -11.41 -1.20
CA HIS A 460 36.88 -11.74 -0.29
C HIS A 460 36.51 -11.75 1.19
N VAL A 461 35.37 -11.13 1.57
CA VAL A 461 34.97 -11.08 2.99
C VAL A 461 33.99 -12.20 3.28
N GLN A 462 34.29 -13.01 4.28
CA GLN A 462 33.44 -14.09 4.74
C GLN A 462 32.73 -13.73 6.06
N GLY A 463 31.52 -14.26 6.25
CA GLY A 463 30.71 -13.96 7.42
C GLY A 463 30.08 -12.56 7.36
N THR A 464 29.81 -11.99 8.51
CA THR A 464 29.12 -10.68 8.65
C THR A 464 29.91 -9.72 9.56
N PRO A 465 31.20 -9.44 9.25
CA PRO A 465 31.96 -8.48 10.04
C PRO A 465 31.38 -7.08 9.91
N VAL A 466 31.47 -6.31 11.01
CA VAL A 466 31.03 -4.91 11.01
C VAL A 466 32.00 -4.06 10.21
N ILE A 467 31.46 -3.23 9.34
CA ILE A 467 32.22 -2.25 8.55
C ILE A 467 31.97 -0.83 9.07
N LEU A 468 32.91 0.07 8.81
CA LEU A 468 32.78 1.50 8.97
C LEU A 468 32.77 2.15 7.59
N GLU A 469 31.70 2.88 7.28
CA GLU A 469 31.54 3.75 6.11
C GLU A 469 30.91 5.08 6.51
N ALA A 470 30.94 6.08 5.65
CA ALA A 470 30.28 7.36 5.91
C ALA A 470 28.77 7.20 6.00
N PRO A 471 28.13 7.62 7.11
CA PRO A 471 26.69 7.52 7.28
C PRO A 471 25.95 8.52 6.42
N GLY A 472 24.67 8.23 6.15
CA GLY A 472 23.75 9.14 5.50
C GLY A 472 23.30 10.29 6.39
N ASP A 473 22.54 11.20 5.79
CA ASP A 473 21.85 12.27 6.50
C ASP A 473 20.80 11.70 7.47
N ARG A 474 20.59 12.41 8.58
CA ARG A 474 19.70 12.01 9.67
C ARG A 474 18.26 11.72 9.24
N TYR A 475 17.76 12.46 8.25
CA TYR A 475 16.37 12.40 7.81
C TYR A 475 16.20 11.76 6.44
N ARG A 476 17.29 11.35 5.79
CA ARG A 476 17.26 10.78 4.44
C ARG A 476 17.49 9.26 4.44
N ALA A 477 16.94 8.61 3.46
CA ALA A 477 17.13 7.20 3.16
C ALA A 477 17.23 7.01 1.64
N TYR A 478 17.66 5.84 1.19
CA TYR A 478 17.85 5.50 -0.22
C TYR A 478 18.78 6.46 -0.98
N ILE A 479 19.80 6.94 -0.29
CA ILE A 479 20.84 7.82 -0.84
C ILE A 479 22.15 7.06 -0.98
N TYR A 480 23.13 7.68 -1.64
CA TYR A 480 24.41 7.05 -1.93
C TYR A 480 25.24 6.68 -0.68
N GLU A 481 25.12 7.42 0.37
CA GLU A 481 25.65 7.09 1.69
C GLU A 481 25.05 5.76 2.18
N GLY A 482 25.86 4.97 2.90
CA GLY A 482 25.46 3.60 3.28
C GLY A 482 25.54 2.59 2.12
N ARG A 483 26.18 2.95 1.01
CA ARG A 483 26.30 2.13 -0.21
C ARG A 483 27.04 0.81 0.03
N VAL A 484 28.05 0.84 0.90
CA VAL A 484 28.86 -0.36 1.14
C VAL A 484 28.01 -1.42 1.85
N SER A 485 27.33 -1.06 2.94
CA SER A 485 26.43 -1.98 3.65
C SER A 485 25.24 -2.40 2.78
N ALA A 486 24.67 -1.47 2.00
CA ALA A 486 23.52 -1.76 1.15
C ALA A 486 23.83 -2.79 0.05
N PHE A 487 25.04 -2.75 -0.56
CA PHE A 487 25.40 -3.65 -1.67
C PHE A 487 26.24 -4.86 -1.25
N THR A 488 26.69 -4.93 0.00
CA THR A 488 27.41 -6.11 0.53
C THR A 488 26.58 -6.93 1.51
N GLY A 489 25.57 -6.33 2.14
CA GLY A 489 24.86 -6.93 3.27
C GLY A 489 25.65 -6.94 4.56
N LEU A 490 26.84 -6.34 4.61
CA LEU A 490 27.65 -6.26 5.81
C LEU A 490 27.06 -5.21 6.79
N PRO A 491 26.98 -5.50 8.09
CA PRO A 491 26.47 -4.55 9.05
C PRO A 491 27.42 -3.34 9.20
N THR A 492 26.85 -2.13 9.24
CA THR A 492 27.57 -0.88 9.48
C THR A 492 27.10 -0.23 10.78
N LEU A 493 27.86 0.75 11.30
CA LEU A 493 27.51 1.46 12.53
C LEU A 493 26.21 2.25 12.38
N LEU A 494 26.09 2.95 11.29
CA LEU A 494 24.94 3.75 10.93
C LEU A 494 24.87 3.84 9.40
N GLY A 495 23.77 3.36 8.85
CA GLY A 495 23.50 3.49 7.42
C GLY A 495 22.69 4.76 7.14
N TRP A 496 21.41 4.59 6.78
CA TRP A 496 20.50 5.71 6.54
C TRP A 496 19.77 6.11 7.82
N GLY A 497 20.07 7.30 8.34
CA GLY A 497 19.47 7.79 9.58
C GLY A 497 17.95 7.84 9.56
N GLY A 498 17.35 8.22 8.41
CA GLY A 498 15.89 8.19 8.22
C GLY A 498 15.31 6.78 8.37
N HIS A 499 15.94 5.76 7.81
CA HIS A 499 15.54 4.36 7.99
C HIS A 499 15.67 3.89 9.43
N GLU A 500 16.78 4.18 10.08
CA GLU A 500 17.01 3.80 11.48
C GLU A 500 15.92 4.38 12.38
N HIS A 501 15.58 5.66 12.19
CA HIS A 501 14.49 6.31 12.91
C HIS A 501 13.16 5.60 12.64
N GLN A 502 12.83 5.36 11.38
CA GLN A 502 11.57 4.75 10.96
C GLN A 502 11.39 3.34 11.54
N TRP A 503 12.43 2.49 11.44
CA TRP A 503 12.34 1.09 11.84
C TRP A 503 12.47 0.88 13.35
N ARG A 504 13.20 1.76 14.04
CA ARG A 504 13.35 1.69 15.51
C ARG A 504 12.21 2.40 16.25
N GLY A 505 11.47 3.30 15.59
CA GLY A 505 10.45 4.15 16.20
C GLY A 505 10.99 5.32 17.03
N ASN A 506 12.33 5.46 17.14
CA ASN A 506 13.04 6.56 17.78
C ASN A 506 14.45 6.71 17.18
N TYR A 507 15.15 7.77 17.57
CA TYR A 507 16.52 8.07 17.09
C TYR A 507 17.59 7.88 18.19
N ASP A 508 17.28 7.22 19.28
CA ASP A 508 18.15 7.14 20.45
C ASP A 508 19.47 6.39 20.15
N GLU A 509 19.38 5.27 19.45
CA GLU A 509 20.55 4.49 19.07
C GLU A 509 21.40 5.16 17.99
N PRO A 510 20.84 5.67 16.88
CA PRO A 510 21.60 6.51 15.94
C PRO A 510 22.27 7.71 16.59
N ALA A 511 21.56 8.45 17.45
CA ALA A 511 22.10 9.63 18.15
C ALA A 511 23.31 9.32 19.04
N ARG A 512 23.38 8.09 19.59
CA ARG A 512 24.57 7.65 20.36
C ARG A 512 25.75 7.30 19.46
N ARG A 513 25.51 6.83 18.22
CA ARG A 513 26.55 6.39 17.30
C ARG A 513 27.14 7.54 16.46
N GLU A 514 26.36 8.55 16.16
CA GLU A 514 26.81 9.70 15.35
C GLU A 514 28.11 10.36 15.88
N PRO A 515 28.24 10.69 17.19
CA PRO A 515 29.47 11.26 17.73
C PRO A 515 30.67 10.32 17.63
N ASP A 516 30.46 9.02 17.87
CA ASP A 516 31.51 8.02 17.75
C ASP A 516 32.02 7.90 16.30
N ILE A 517 31.09 7.89 15.33
CA ILE A 517 31.46 7.86 13.90
C ILE A 517 32.19 9.14 13.48
N ALA A 518 31.70 10.29 13.92
CA ALA A 518 32.36 11.56 13.67
C ALA A 518 33.81 11.53 14.22
N THR A 519 33.99 11.08 15.46
CA THR A 519 35.32 10.92 16.07
C THR A 519 36.19 9.96 15.27
N LEU A 520 35.65 8.79 14.85
CA LEU A 520 36.40 7.81 14.04
C LEU A 520 36.95 8.40 12.75
N PHE A 521 36.23 9.29 12.08
CA PHE A 521 36.67 9.87 10.81
C PHE A 521 37.49 11.17 10.97
N THR A 522 37.30 11.90 12.07
CA THR A 522 37.94 13.23 12.19
C THR A 522 39.20 13.26 13.06
N THR A 523 39.30 12.44 14.13
CA THR A 523 40.46 12.46 14.98
C THR A 523 41.71 11.93 14.25
N PRO A 524 42.88 12.61 14.33
CA PRO A 524 44.15 12.08 13.84
C PRO A 524 44.77 11.07 14.81
N ASP A 525 44.27 10.96 16.04
CA ASP A 525 44.83 10.17 17.12
C ASP A 525 44.30 8.72 17.11
N PRO A 526 45.14 7.70 16.91
CA PRO A 526 44.78 6.31 17.00
C PRO A 526 44.22 5.89 18.36
N ASP A 527 44.73 6.47 19.46
CA ASP A 527 44.34 6.05 20.81
C ASP A 527 42.89 6.45 21.15
N GLN A 528 42.38 7.47 20.50
CA GLN A 528 40.95 7.82 20.58
C GLN A 528 40.10 6.92 19.71
N ALA A 529 40.61 6.48 18.55
CA ALA A 529 39.85 5.68 17.61
C ALA A 529 39.76 4.20 18.02
N LEU A 530 40.84 3.60 18.52
CA LEU A 530 40.89 2.16 18.85
C LEU A 530 39.83 1.69 19.86
N PRO A 531 39.55 2.41 20.95
CA PRO A 531 38.46 2.01 21.88
C PRO A 531 37.08 1.97 21.21
N ILE A 532 36.81 2.91 20.30
CA ILE A 532 35.55 2.98 19.59
C ILE A 532 35.45 1.82 18.60
N LEU A 533 36.51 1.53 17.82
CA LEU A 533 36.55 0.40 16.90
C LEU A 533 36.30 -0.93 17.61
N ARG A 534 36.90 -1.11 18.80
CA ARG A 534 36.70 -2.31 19.64
C ARG A 534 35.31 -2.40 20.21
N ARG A 535 34.73 -1.28 20.68
CA ARG A 535 33.39 -1.20 21.24
C ARG A 535 32.34 -1.74 20.25
N TYR A 536 32.47 -1.39 18.98
CA TYR A 536 31.54 -1.79 17.93
C TYR A 536 31.97 -3.03 17.15
N GLY A 537 33.12 -3.61 17.44
CA GLY A 537 33.65 -4.79 16.76
C GLY A 537 33.96 -4.55 15.28
N ILE A 538 34.32 -3.33 14.91
CA ILE A 538 34.60 -2.96 13.52
C ILE A 538 35.81 -3.74 13.01
N LYS A 539 35.64 -4.45 11.90
CA LYS A 539 36.69 -5.26 11.27
C LYS A 539 37.18 -4.68 9.96
N TYR A 540 36.38 -3.87 9.29
CA TYR A 540 36.78 -3.21 8.05
C TYR A 540 36.41 -1.74 8.09
N ILE A 541 37.31 -0.91 7.55
CA ILE A 541 37.07 0.53 7.38
C ILE A 541 37.15 0.82 5.90
N TYR A 542 36.11 1.41 5.36
CA TYR A 542 35.99 1.83 3.98
C TYR A 542 36.28 3.33 3.87
N VAL A 543 37.20 3.69 3.00
CA VAL A 543 37.54 5.08 2.69
C VAL A 543 37.51 5.26 1.18
N GLY A 544 36.41 5.71 0.66
CA GLY A 544 36.19 6.02 -0.75
C GLY A 544 36.12 7.52 -1.02
N LEU A 545 35.69 7.88 -2.21
CA LEU A 545 35.60 9.28 -2.64
C LEU A 545 34.69 10.12 -1.73
N LEU A 546 33.63 9.54 -1.21
CA LEU A 546 32.73 10.21 -0.28
C LEU A 546 33.39 10.52 1.04
N GLU A 547 34.10 9.57 1.64
CA GLU A 547 34.83 9.75 2.89
C GLU A 547 35.92 10.79 2.74
N VAL A 548 36.69 10.73 1.64
CA VAL A 548 37.75 11.71 1.34
C VAL A 548 37.21 13.13 1.15
N SER A 549 36.01 13.26 0.52
CA SER A 549 35.42 14.58 0.31
C SER A 549 34.81 15.18 1.58
N ARG A 550 34.41 14.33 2.55
CA ARG A 550 33.65 14.74 3.75
C ARG A 550 34.51 14.95 4.98
N TYR A 551 35.57 14.20 5.12
CA TYR A 551 36.37 14.16 6.35
C TYR A 551 37.80 14.66 6.16
N PRO A 552 38.45 15.21 7.22
CA PRO A 552 39.79 15.76 7.13
C PRO A 552 40.82 14.67 6.81
N PRO A 553 41.80 14.96 5.93
CA PRO A 553 42.82 13.99 5.53
C PRO A 553 43.60 13.39 6.71
N GLU A 554 43.91 14.19 7.75
CA GLU A 554 44.63 13.76 8.94
C GLU A 554 43.85 12.70 9.72
N GLY A 555 42.51 12.85 9.77
CA GLY A 555 41.61 11.89 10.37
C GLY A 555 41.60 10.56 9.63
N LEU A 556 41.62 10.59 8.30
CA LEU A 556 41.63 9.39 7.46
C LEU A 556 43.01 8.69 7.45
N ALA A 557 44.11 9.46 7.50
CA ALA A 557 45.48 8.93 7.42
C ALA A 557 45.83 7.98 8.58
N LYS A 558 45.20 8.14 9.77
CA LYS A 558 45.48 7.26 10.91
C LYS A 558 45.12 5.79 10.64
N PHE A 559 44.15 5.52 9.74
CA PHE A 559 43.75 4.15 9.46
C PHE A 559 44.85 3.28 8.89
N ALA A 560 45.79 3.87 8.16
CA ALA A 560 46.99 3.16 7.69
C ALA A 560 47.97 2.77 8.83
N ARG A 561 47.85 3.41 10.00
CA ARG A 561 48.70 3.09 11.19
C ARG A 561 48.08 2.02 12.09
N ILE A 562 46.74 1.84 12.04
CA ILE A 562 46.01 0.94 12.94
C ILE A 562 45.44 -0.27 12.23
N GLY A 563 45.40 -0.29 10.89
CA GLY A 563 44.85 -1.36 10.09
C GLY A 563 45.76 -1.73 8.92
N GLN A 564 45.56 -2.93 8.40
CA GLN A 564 46.21 -3.41 7.18
C GLN A 564 45.39 -2.98 5.96
N VAL A 565 46.04 -2.35 4.98
CA VAL A 565 45.42 -2.08 3.69
C VAL A 565 45.20 -3.41 2.97
N VAL A 566 43.96 -3.75 2.66
CA VAL A 566 43.58 -4.98 1.95
C VAL A 566 43.07 -4.70 0.54
N TYR A 567 42.69 -3.45 0.26
CA TYR A 567 42.30 -2.97 -1.07
C TYR A 567 42.79 -1.53 -1.24
N ASP A 568 43.39 -1.22 -2.39
CA ASP A 568 43.87 0.13 -2.75
C ASP A 568 43.81 0.28 -4.27
N ALA A 569 42.68 0.79 -4.78
CA ALA A 569 42.51 1.06 -6.20
C ALA A 569 41.46 2.13 -6.46
N GLY A 570 41.62 2.92 -7.53
CA GLY A 570 40.65 3.92 -7.97
C GLY A 570 40.37 5.03 -6.94
N GLY A 571 41.30 5.29 -6.01
CA GLY A 571 41.09 6.25 -4.93
C GLY A 571 40.30 5.71 -3.74
N VAL A 572 39.97 4.41 -3.74
CA VAL A 572 39.30 3.73 -2.64
C VAL A 572 40.28 2.87 -1.88
N LYS A 573 40.28 2.96 -0.55
CA LYS A 573 41.07 2.11 0.35
C LYS A 573 40.18 1.38 1.34
N ILE A 574 40.46 0.09 1.52
CA ILE A 574 39.83 -0.70 2.57
C ILE A 574 40.90 -1.16 3.55
N PHE A 575 40.66 -0.88 4.81
CA PHE A 575 41.56 -1.29 5.91
C PHE A 575 40.92 -2.42 6.71
N ARG A 576 41.68 -3.47 6.97
CA ARG A 576 41.30 -4.54 7.89
C ARG A 576 41.86 -4.24 9.27
N ILE A 577 41.02 -4.25 10.28
CA ILE A 577 41.38 -4.04 11.67
C ILE A 577 41.61 -5.40 12.36
N PRO A 578 42.66 -5.58 13.14
CA PRO A 578 43.00 -6.82 13.85
C PRO A 578 41.90 -7.37 14.76
#